data_a463eeab11889237fe62f69629145960
#
_entry.id   a463eeab11889237fe62f69629145960
#
_cell.length_a   1.000
_cell.length_b   1.000
_cell.length_c   1.000
_cell.angle_alpha   90.00
_cell.angle_beta   90.00
_cell.angle_gamma   90.00
#
_symmetry.space_group_name_H-M   'P 1'
#
loop_
_entity.id
_entity.type
_entity.pdbx_description
1 polymer ?
#
loop_
_entity_poly.entity_id
_entity_poly.type
_entity_poly.pdbx_seq_one_letter_code
_entity_poly.pdbx_strand_id
1 'polypeptide(L)'
;MFTGDGSGVWLIQALHRAGFANQPIALHRDDGLRLNDAYITAVVRCAPPQNRPTAQEIANCRPFLRHELALLSRIQVVIALGHIAFDGYLAAVREMGYELPRLQFRHGVHYSLPDGLPHLIASYHPSRQNTQTGRLTEAMLDAVFRQARELLDGVH
;
A
#
# COMPACT_ATOMS: atom_id res chain seq x y z
N MET A 1 3.78 -11.14 -6.39
CA MET A 1 2.48 -10.44 -6.27
C MET A 1 2.25 -9.46 -7.40
N PHE A 2 3.16 -8.54 -7.63
CA PHE A 2 3.02 -7.52 -8.65
C PHE A 2 3.95 -7.76 -9.84
N THR A 3 4.13 -9.03 -10.20
CA THR A 3 5.04 -9.41 -11.26
C THR A 3 4.28 -9.68 -12.54
N GLY A 4 4.57 -8.92 -13.59
CA GLY A 4 4.04 -9.19 -14.92
C GLY A 4 2.64 -8.73 -15.23
N ASP A 5 1.90 -8.12 -14.28
CA ASP A 5 0.58 -7.55 -14.56
C ASP A 5 0.62 -6.02 -14.63
N GLY A 6 -0.47 -5.41 -15.10
CA GLY A 6 -0.53 -3.96 -15.27
C GLY A 6 -0.40 -3.19 -13.97
N SER A 7 -0.99 -3.71 -12.89
CA SER A 7 -0.89 -3.08 -11.56
C SER A 7 0.55 -3.09 -11.07
N GLY A 8 1.22 -4.23 -11.25
CA GLY A 8 2.60 -4.36 -10.83
C GLY A 8 3.54 -3.46 -11.59
N VAL A 9 3.33 -3.30 -12.90
CA VAL A 9 4.18 -2.44 -13.73
C VAL A 9 4.11 -1.00 -13.21
N TRP A 10 2.92 -0.47 -12.99
CA TRP A 10 2.75 0.90 -12.50
C TRP A 10 3.36 1.09 -11.12
N LEU A 11 3.13 0.12 -10.22
CA LEU A 11 3.61 0.22 -8.85
C LEU A 11 5.14 0.18 -8.79
N ILE A 12 5.77 -0.77 -9.47
CA ILE A 12 7.22 -0.90 -9.43
C ILE A 12 7.91 0.30 -10.09
N GLN A 13 7.34 0.82 -11.18
CA GLN A 13 7.88 2.04 -11.80
C GLN A 13 7.82 3.23 -10.85
N ALA A 14 6.70 3.40 -10.14
CA ALA A 14 6.55 4.50 -9.18
C ALA A 14 7.53 4.34 -8.01
N LEU A 15 7.67 3.12 -7.49
CA LEU A 15 8.63 2.83 -6.45
C LEU A 15 10.07 3.14 -6.89
N HIS A 16 10.41 2.76 -8.12
CA HIS A 16 11.74 3.03 -8.66
C HIS A 16 12.01 4.53 -8.77
N ARG A 17 11.05 5.30 -9.28
CA ARG A 17 11.21 6.76 -9.41
C ARG A 17 11.35 7.47 -8.06
N ALA A 18 10.76 6.90 -7.00
CA ALA A 18 10.86 7.46 -5.65
C ALA A 18 12.05 6.93 -4.86
N GLY A 19 12.85 6.05 -5.44
CA GLY A 19 14.03 5.50 -4.79
C GLY A 19 13.76 4.29 -3.91
N PHE A 20 12.58 3.69 -4.00
CA PHE A 20 12.21 2.51 -3.20
C PHE A 20 12.47 1.18 -3.91
N ALA A 21 12.80 1.21 -5.18
CA ALA A 21 13.13 0.00 -5.93
C ALA A 21 14.40 0.24 -6.74
N ASN A 22 15.20 -0.82 -6.89
CA ASN A 22 16.47 -0.74 -7.60
C ASN A 22 16.31 -0.77 -9.11
N GLN A 23 15.15 -1.17 -9.61
CA GLN A 23 14.89 -1.25 -11.05
C GLN A 23 13.41 -1.00 -11.31
N PRO A 24 13.05 -0.52 -12.53
CA PRO A 24 11.64 -0.18 -12.83
C PRO A 24 10.82 -1.36 -13.30
N ILE A 25 11.39 -2.56 -13.38
CA ILE A 25 10.75 -3.74 -13.97
C ILE A 25 10.75 -4.88 -12.96
N ALA A 26 9.60 -5.59 -12.86
CA ALA A 26 9.48 -6.82 -12.10
C ALA A 26 8.79 -7.85 -12.98
N LEU A 27 9.57 -8.61 -13.76
CA LEU A 27 9.04 -9.58 -14.72
C LEU A 27 8.90 -10.97 -14.15
N HIS A 28 9.81 -11.37 -13.27
CA HIS A 28 9.76 -12.67 -12.62
C HIS A 28 10.54 -12.63 -11.30
N ARG A 29 10.39 -13.71 -10.53
CA ARG A 29 10.95 -13.79 -9.17
C ARG A 29 12.45 -13.52 -9.09
N ASP A 30 13.20 -13.99 -10.10
CA ASP A 30 14.66 -13.96 -10.08
C ASP A 30 15.26 -12.85 -10.95
N ASP A 31 14.49 -11.77 -11.19
CA ASP A 31 14.95 -10.69 -12.06
C ASP A 31 15.84 -9.65 -11.38
N GLY A 32 16.16 -9.85 -10.10
CA GLY A 32 17.05 -8.96 -9.38
C GLY A 32 16.38 -7.77 -8.74
N LEU A 33 15.06 -7.68 -8.76
CA LEU A 33 14.33 -6.60 -8.10
C LEU A 33 14.56 -6.61 -6.60
N ARG A 34 14.91 -5.44 -6.06
CA ARG A 34 15.05 -5.24 -4.61
C ARG A 34 14.32 -3.97 -4.20
N LEU A 35 13.63 -4.04 -3.07
CA LEU A 35 12.99 -2.88 -2.48
C LEU A 35 13.90 -2.30 -1.41
N ASN A 36 14.06 -0.98 -1.43
CA ASN A 36 14.86 -0.23 -0.45
C ASN A 36 13.91 0.57 0.42
N ASP A 37 14.00 0.39 1.73
CA ASP A 37 13.16 1.09 2.71
C ASP A 37 11.67 0.87 2.48
N ALA A 38 11.28 -0.24 1.87
CA ALA A 38 9.89 -0.52 1.53
C ALA A 38 9.57 -2.01 1.68
N TYR A 39 8.32 -2.29 2.05
CA TYR A 39 7.79 -3.63 2.17
C TYR A 39 6.38 -3.64 1.59
N ILE A 40 6.08 -4.61 0.75
CA ILE A 40 4.77 -4.74 0.11
C ILE A 40 4.07 -5.95 0.70
N THR A 41 2.83 -5.74 1.15
CA THR A 41 1.98 -6.83 1.62
C THR A 41 0.57 -6.65 1.09
N ALA A 42 -0.27 -7.64 1.29
CA ALA A 42 -1.65 -7.62 0.85
C ALA A 42 -2.59 -7.86 2.02
N VAL A 43 -3.73 -7.16 2.00
CA VAL A 43 -4.81 -7.39 2.98
C VAL A 43 -5.42 -8.77 2.77
N VAL A 44 -5.51 -9.23 1.53
CA VAL A 44 -6.00 -10.56 1.17
C VAL A 44 -4.90 -11.32 0.46
N ARG A 45 -4.56 -12.50 0.99
CA ARG A 45 -3.44 -13.30 0.48
C ARG A 45 -3.83 -14.31 -0.58
N CYS A 46 -5.11 -14.65 -0.66
CA CYS A 46 -5.62 -15.57 -1.67
C CYS A 46 -6.18 -14.78 -2.84
N ALA A 47 -5.99 -15.28 -4.06
CA ALA A 47 -6.61 -14.67 -5.22
C ALA A 47 -8.11 -14.93 -5.17
N PRO A 48 -8.95 -13.92 -4.92
CA PRO A 48 -10.39 -14.13 -4.83
C PRO A 48 -11.01 -14.32 -6.21
N PRO A 49 -12.11 -15.06 -6.32
CA PRO A 49 -12.85 -15.11 -7.55
C PRO A 49 -13.26 -13.70 -7.98
N GLN A 50 -13.15 -13.41 -9.27
CA GLN A 50 -13.55 -12.12 -9.84
C GLN A 50 -12.79 -10.92 -9.24
N ASN A 51 -11.63 -11.14 -8.62
CA ASN A 51 -10.80 -10.09 -8.04
C ASN A 51 -11.52 -9.24 -6.98
N ARG A 52 -12.56 -9.78 -6.36
CA ARG A 52 -13.30 -9.09 -5.30
C ARG A 52 -13.39 -10.00 -4.08
N PRO A 53 -12.59 -9.74 -3.04
CA PRO A 53 -12.67 -10.54 -1.83
C PRO A 53 -13.98 -10.27 -1.09
N THR A 54 -14.53 -11.32 -0.49
CA THR A 54 -15.67 -11.18 0.39
C THR A 54 -15.22 -10.62 1.74
N ALA A 55 -16.17 -10.12 2.53
CA ALA A 55 -15.86 -9.66 3.88
C ALA A 55 -15.25 -10.78 4.73
N GLN A 56 -15.71 -12.02 4.52
CA GLN A 56 -15.19 -13.18 5.26
C GLN A 56 -13.74 -13.47 4.87
N GLU A 57 -13.41 -13.39 3.58
CA GLU A 57 -12.04 -13.59 3.11
C GLU A 57 -11.09 -12.53 3.68
N ILE A 58 -11.54 -11.28 3.72
CA ILE A 58 -10.76 -10.19 4.32
C ILE A 58 -10.54 -10.46 5.81
N ALA A 59 -11.61 -10.85 6.53
CA ALA A 59 -11.51 -11.13 7.96
C ALA A 59 -10.58 -12.31 8.24
N ASN A 60 -10.61 -13.35 7.39
CA ASN A 60 -9.77 -14.53 7.55
C ASN A 60 -8.29 -14.21 7.36
N CYS A 61 -7.96 -13.21 6.54
CA CYS A 61 -6.58 -12.82 6.29
C CYS A 61 -6.06 -11.76 7.27
N ARG A 62 -6.94 -11.13 8.04
CA ARG A 62 -6.55 -10.05 8.95
C ARG A 62 -5.53 -10.45 10.02
N PRO A 63 -5.59 -11.66 10.62
CA PRO A 63 -4.55 -12.06 11.56
C PRO A 63 -3.14 -12.05 10.98
N PHE A 64 -3.00 -12.40 9.70
CA PHE A 64 -1.69 -12.35 9.01
C PHE A 64 -1.20 -10.90 8.88
N LEU A 65 -2.09 -9.98 8.54
CA LEU A 65 -1.72 -8.57 8.43
C LEU A 65 -1.32 -8.02 9.79
N ARG A 66 -2.07 -8.33 10.87
CA ARG A 66 -1.71 -7.89 12.21
C ARG A 66 -0.34 -8.42 12.62
N HIS A 67 -0.06 -9.69 12.31
CA HIS A 67 1.23 -10.29 12.63
C HIS A 67 2.37 -9.59 11.91
N GLU A 68 2.20 -9.30 10.63
CA GLU A 68 3.22 -8.57 9.86
C GLU A 68 3.44 -7.16 10.41
N LEU A 69 2.36 -6.45 10.74
CA LEU A 69 2.48 -5.10 11.31
C LEU A 69 3.21 -5.13 12.66
N ALA A 70 2.99 -6.16 13.47
CA ALA A 70 3.69 -6.30 14.73
C ALA A 70 5.19 -6.55 14.55
N LEU A 71 5.56 -7.28 13.49
CA LEU A 71 6.97 -7.57 13.20
C LEU A 71 7.69 -6.38 12.58
N LEU A 72 6.98 -5.52 11.85
CA LEU A 72 7.56 -4.37 11.13
C LEU A 72 7.58 -3.16 12.06
N SER A 73 8.41 -3.21 13.11
CA SER A 73 8.44 -2.20 14.17
C SER A 73 9.02 -0.85 13.75
N ARG A 74 9.65 -0.77 12.57
CA ARG A 74 10.29 0.46 12.09
C ARG A 74 9.49 1.17 11.01
N ILE A 75 8.24 0.78 10.78
CA ILE A 75 7.41 1.44 9.78
C ILE A 75 7.14 2.88 10.21
N GLN A 76 7.40 3.82 9.32
CA GLN A 76 7.11 5.23 9.53
C GLN A 76 5.96 5.73 8.67
N VAL A 77 5.73 5.09 7.52
CA VAL A 77 4.69 5.47 6.57
C VAL A 77 4.04 4.21 6.02
N VAL A 78 2.72 4.22 5.95
CA VAL A 78 1.93 3.17 5.30
C VAL A 78 1.21 3.81 4.12
N ILE A 79 1.34 3.20 2.95
CA ILE A 79 0.57 3.60 1.78
C ILE A 79 -0.46 2.51 1.53
N ALA A 80 -1.73 2.88 1.61
CA ALA A 80 -2.84 1.97 1.34
C ALA A 80 -3.31 2.17 -0.10
N LEU A 81 -3.15 1.13 -0.91
CA LEU A 81 -3.53 1.17 -2.32
C LEU A 81 -4.94 0.62 -2.47
N GLY A 82 -5.92 1.51 -2.54
CA GLY A 82 -7.32 1.19 -2.71
C GLY A 82 -8.10 1.12 -1.40
N HIS A 83 -9.44 1.07 -1.52
CA HIS A 83 -10.35 1.03 -0.38
C HIS A 83 -10.13 -0.20 0.51
N ILE A 84 -9.92 -1.37 -0.10
CA ILE A 84 -9.77 -2.62 0.65
C ILE A 84 -8.52 -2.55 1.53
N ALA A 85 -7.42 -2.06 0.99
CA ALA A 85 -6.17 -1.91 1.74
C ALA A 85 -6.33 -0.87 2.85
N PHE A 86 -6.98 0.25 2.56
CA PHE A 86 -7.21 1.33 3.52
C PHE A 86 -8.06 0.85 4.69
N ASP A 87 -9.22 0.27 4.39
CA ASP A 87 -10.15 -0.21 5.42
C ASP A 87 -9.55 -1.39 6.19
N GLY A 88 -8.84 -2.27 5.50
CA GLY A 88 -8.20 -3.44 6.11
C GLY A 88 -7.09 -3.06 7.06
N TYR A 89 -6.29 -2.08 6.69
CA TYR A 89 -5.23 -1.58 7.57
C TYR A 89 -5.81 -0.96 8.84
N LEU A 90 -6.82 -0.10 8.70
CA LEU A 90 -7.46 0.53 9.85
C LEU A 90 -8.10 -0.49 10.78
N ALA A 91 -8.79 -1.50 10.21
CA ALA A 91 -9.39 -2.56 11.00
C ALA A 91 -8.33 -3.36 11.77
N ALA A 92 -7.21 -3.68 11.12
CA ALA A 92 -6.12 -4.41 11.77
C ALA A 92 -5.53 -3.61 12.94
N VAL A 93 -5.31 -2.32 12.74
CA VAL A 93 -4.76 -1.44 13.77
C VAL A 93 -5.71 -1.33 14.96
N ARG A 94 -7.02 -1.21 14.70
CA ARG A 94 -8.02 -1.19 15.78
C ARG A 94 -8.05 -2.50 16.56
N GLU A 95 -7.92 -3.63 15.86
CA GLU A 95 -7.86 -4.94 16.53
C GLU A 95 -6.60 -5.11 17.37
N MET A 96 -5.53 -4.38 17.05
CA MET A 96 -4.31 -4.37 17.85
C MET A 96 -4.43 -3.49 19.10
N GLY A 97 -5.56 -2.86 19.31
CA GLY A 97 -5.85 -2.08 20.52
C GLY A 97 -5.74 -0.58 20.38
N TYR A 98 -5.48 -0.06 19.18
CA TYR A 98 -5.40 1.38 18.97
C TYR A 98 -6.79 1.96 18.71
N GLU A 99 -7.05 3.12 19.28
CA GLU A 99 -8.28 3.86 19.01
C GLU A 99 -8.01 4.85 17.88
N LEU A 100 -8.81 4.78 16.84
CA LEU A 100 -8.68 5.66 15.69
C LEU A 100 -10.00 6.38 15.43
N PRO A 101 -9.95 7.65 15.01
CA PRO A 101 -11.15 8.32 14.54
C PRO A 101 -11.62 7.67 13.24
N ARG A 102 -12.83 7.99 12.83
CA ARG A 102 -13.34 7.53 11.55
C ARG A 102 -12.64 8.31 10.44
N LEU A 103 -11.93 7.60 9.56
CA LEU A 103 -11.17 8.21 8.48
C LEU A 103 -11.82 7.84 7.15
N GLN A 104 -11.82 8.79 6.22
CA GLN A 104 -12.39 8.60 4.89
C GLN A 104 -11.28 8.34 3.88
N PHE A 105 -11.53 7.40 2.98
CA PHE A 105 -10.63 7.15 1.85
C PHE A 105 -10.74 8.28 0.84
N ARG A 106 -9.59 8.82 0.46
CA ARG A 106 -9.49 9.83 -0.60
C ARG A 106 -8.09 9.75 -1.19
N HIS A 107 -7.99 9.74 -2.51
CA HIS A 107 -6.67 9.67 -3.14
C HIS A 107 -5.77 10.82 -2.71
N GLY A 108 -4.54 10.48 -2.31
CA GLY A 108 -3.54 11.46 -1.91
C GLY A 108 -3.69 12.01 -0.50
N VAL A 109 -4.72 11.58 0.25
CA VAL A 109 -4.90 12.08 1.60
C VAL A 109 -3.83 11.51 2.52
N HIS A 110 -3.35 12.35 3.42
CA HIS A 110 -2.36 11.97 4.42
C HIS A 110 -2.96 12.16 5.81
N TYR A 111 -2.87 11.12 6.63
CA TYR A 111 -3.30 11.16 8.02
C TYR A 111 -2.10 10.94 8.94
N SER A 112 -1.94 11.83 9.91
CA SER A 112 -1.03 11.62 11.03
C SER A 112 -1.82 10.91 12.13
N LEU A 113 -1.50 9.65 12.38
CA LEU A 113 -2.24 8.84 13.34
C LEU A 113 -1.67 9.00 14.75
N PRO A 114 -2.50 8.81 15.79
CA PRO A 114 -2.06 8.97 17.17
C PRO A 114 -1.17 7.83 17.66
N ASP A 115 -0.61 7.99 18.84
CA ASP A 115 0.08 6.95 19.61
C ASP A 115 1.32 6.37 18.92
N GLY A 116 2.01 7.18 18.11
CA GLY A 116 3.23 6.75 17.44
C GLY A 116 3.01 5.83 16.26
N LEU A 117 1.78 5.70 15.80
CA LEU A 117 1.47 4.93 14.60
C LEU A 117 2.07 5.60 13.36
N PRO A 118 2.38 4.80 12.32
CA PRO A 118 2.90 5.36 11.06
C PRO A 118 1.94 6.37 10.44
N HIS A 119 2.49 7.28 9.66
CA HIS A 119 1.68 8.13 8.78
C HIS A 119 0.95 7.25 7.78
N LEU A 120 -0.28 7.61 7.46
CA LEU A 120 -1.09 6.85 6.50
C LEU A 120 -1.39 7.71 5.29
N ILE A 121 -1.03 7.22 4.11
CA ILE A 121 -1.36 7.86 2.84
C ILE A 121 -2.26 6.92 2.06
N ALA A 122 -3.36 7.44 1.54
CA ALA A 122 -4.28 6.67 0.70
C ALA A 122 -4.03 6.97 -0.77
N SER A 123 -4.15 5.95 -1.61
CA SER A 123 -4.02 6.08 -3.05
C SER A 123 -5.04 5.20 -3.73
N TYR A 124 -5.49 5.62 -4.93
CA TYR A 124 -6.20 4.70 -5.79
C TYR A 124 -5.30 3.52 -6.11
N HIS A 125 -5.90 2.33 -6.20
CA HIS A 125 -5.17 1.14 -6.60
C HIS A 125 -4.78 1.25 -8.07
N PRO A 126 -3.54 0.89 -8.47
CA PRO A 126 -3.15 0.96 -9.89
C PRO A 126 -3.73 -0.20 -10.70
N SER A 127 -5.02 -0.43 -10.55
CA SER A 127 -5.75 -1.45 -11.30
C SER A 127 -5.90 -1.01 -12.76
N ARG A 128 -6.14 -2.00 -13.63
CA ARG A 128 -6.40 -1.72 -15.02
C ARG A 128 -7.56 -0.74 -15.20
N GLN A 129 -8.63 -0.92 -14.41
CA GLN A 129 -9.78 -0.02 -14.48
C GLN A 129 -9.40 1.42 -14.17
N ASN A 130 -8.63 1.65 -13.12
CA ASN A 130 -8.25 3.02 -12.72
C ASN A 130 -7.23 3.64 -13.68
N THR A 131 -6.29 2.84 -14.20
CA THR A 131 -5.25 3.37 -15.08
C THR A 131 -5.78 3.62 -16.50
N GLN A 132 -6.62 2.74 -17.02
CA GLN A 132 -7.15 2.89 -18.37
C GLN A 132 -8.22 3.98 -18.46
N THR A 133 -8.97 4.24 -17.39
CA THR A 133 -9.99 5.28 -17.39
C THR A 133 -9.43 6.66 -17.05
N GLY A 134 -8.14 6.74 -16.70
CA GLY A 134 -7.53 8.01 -16.32
C GLY A 134 -7.82 8.45 -14.89
N ARG A 135 -8.53 7.64 -14.09
CA ARG A 135 -8.78 7.96 -12.69
C ARG A 135 -7.48 8.06 -11.91
N LEU A 136 -6.52 7.17 -12.22
CA LEU A 136 -5.17 7.23 -11.68
C LEU A 136 -4.18 7.44 -12.81
N THR A 137 -3.37 8.50 -12.72
CA THR A 137 -2.29 8.77 -13.67
C THR A 137 -0.94 8.43 -13.03
N GLU A 138 0.09 8.30 -13.86
CA GLU A 138 1.45 8.07 -13.35
C GLU A 138 1.89 9.20 -12.42
N ALA A 139 1.59 10.44 -12.79
CA ALA A 139 1.94 11.61 -11.98
C ALA A 139 1.25 11.56 -10.60
N MET A 140 -0.01 11.12 -10.55
CA MET A 140 -0.75 10.98 -9.29
C MET A 140 -0.10 9.94 -8.38
N LEU A 141 0.28 8.80 -8.95
CA LEU A 141 0.93 7.74 -8.17
C LEU A 141 2.32 8.16 -7.71
N ASP A 142 3.08 8.81 -8.59
CA ASP A 142 4.41 9.34 -8.24
C ASP A 142 4.33 10.34 -7.08
N ALA A 143 3.31 11.19 -7.07
CA ALA A 143 3.12 12.18 -6.00
C ALA A 143 2.91 11.50 -4.64
N VAL A 144 2.17 10.38 -4.61
CA VAL A 144 1.95 9.61 -3.38
C VAL A 144 3.29 9.09 -2.84
N PHE A 145 4.10 8.47 -3.68
CA PHE A 145 5.39 7.92 -3.24
C PHE A 145 6.40 9.01 -2.91
N ARG A 146 6.36 10.14 -3.59
CA ARG A 146 7.19 11.29 -3.25
C ARG A 146 6.85 11.82 -1.86
N GLN A 147 5.56 11.92 -1.55
CA GLN A 147 5.10 12.32 -0.23
C GLN A 147 5.61 11.37 0.85
N ALA A 148 5.57 10.06 0.59
CA ALA A 148 6.10 9.07 1.52
C ALA A 148 7.61 9.25 1.72
N ARG A 149 8.35 9.49 0.65
CA ARG A 149 9.81 9.71 0.74
C ARG A 149 10.12 10.96 1.56
N GLU A 150 9.37 12.02 1.37
CA GLU A 150 9.55 13.26 2.14
C GLU A 150 9.31 13.03 3.63
N LEU A 151 8.27 12.25 3.97
CA LEU A 151 7.99 11.93 5.37
C LEU A 151 9.12 11.08 5.99
N LEU A 152 9.66 10.12 5.24
CA LEU A 152 10.76 9.29 5.71
C LEU A 152 12.04 10.09 5.92
N ASP A 153 12.29 11.06 5.05
CA ASP A 153 13.50 11.90 5.12
C ASP A 153 13.35 13.04 6.13
N GLY A 154 12.22 13.11 6.84
CA GLY A 154 12.00 14.13 7.85
C GLY A 154 11.57 15.49 7.32
N VAL A 155 11.18 15.56 6.06
CA VAL A 155 10.66 16.78 5.45
C VAL A 155 9.15 16.82 5.61
N HIS A 156 8.65 17.80 6.34
CA HIS A 156 7.22 17.90 6.64
C HIS A 156 6.61 19.17 6.08
#